data_06b256686f7778a3e68beebd130781c1
#
_entry.id   06b256686f7778a3e68beebd130781c1
#
_cell.length_a   1.000
_cell.length_b   1.000
_cell.length_c   1.000
_cell.angle_alpha   90.00
_cell.angle_beta   90.00
_cell.angle_gamma   90.00
#
_symmetry.space_group_name_H-M   'P 1'
#
loop_
_entity.id
_entity.type
_entity.pdbx_description
1 polymer ?
#
loop_
_entity_poly.entity_id
_entity_poly.type
_entity_poly.pdbx_seq_one_letter_code
_entity_poly.pdbx_strand_id
1 'polypeptide(L)'
;DELIGIFEVPFRIPILKTGAVNVKVYPVVINNGISATKKLYPFLNRYEIDSELIQNEDLVINPVTSYKSFTNFWVEDFEDINNSIENDPTSLAMLQLSNENLTAFNGNFYGKVILNEVDTTWVANTTDQLEIPKNSECYLEIDYYVTNDLYTGLLFVSPSGNENNVNVRLNGQEPENVVWKKIYIELKELISASPNNTQFLQTFTAFLDEGETEGLINLDNIKVLWY
;
A
#
# COMPACT_ATOMS: atom_id res chain seq x y z
N ASP A 1 -13.49 -18.65 -22.33
CA ASP A 1 -12.28 -17.95 -21.86
C ASP A 1 -11.31 -19.00 -21.31
N GLU A 2 -10.03 -18.86 -21.64
CA GLU A 2 -8.93 -19.72 -21.15
C GLU A 2 -8.03 -18.88 -20.25
N LEU A 3 -7.77 -19.34 -19.02
CA LEU A 3 -6.80 -18.72 -18.12
C LEU A 3 -5.38 -19.21 -18.51
N ILE A 4 -4.53 -18.28 -18.93
CA ILE A 4 -3.16 -18.59 -19.33
C ILE A 4 -2.24 -18.69 -18.08
N GLY A 5 -2.42 -17.83 -17.10
CA GLY A 5 -1.66 -17.87 -15.85
C GLY A 5 -1.58 -16.53 -15.15
N ILE A 6 -0.76 -16.48 -14.08
CA ILE A 6 -0.42 -15.26 -13.31
C ILE A 6 1.09 -15.08 -13.44
N PHE A 7 1.49 -13.93 -13.96
CA PHE A 7 2.88 -13.61 -14.30
C PHE A 7 3.30 -12.28 -13.69
N GLU A 8 4.57 -12.16 -13.40
CA GLU A 8 5.21 -10.89 -13.05
C GLU A 8 5.71 -10.21 -14.32
N VAL A 9 5.43 -8.94 -14.48
CA VAL A 9 5.82 -8.16 -15.67
C VAL A 9 7.28 -7.68 -15.55
N PRO A 10 8.05 -7.65 -16.67
CA PRO A 10 7.67 -8.12 -18.01
C PRO A 10 7.78 -9.65 -18.14
N PHE A 11 6.94 -10.25 -18.97
CA PHE A 11 7.02 -11.68 -19.25
C PHE A 11 6.72 -12.00 -20.72
N ARG A 12 7.12 -13.19 -21.17
CA ARG A 12 6.85 -13.73 -22.51
C ARG A 12 6.38 -15.17 -22.39
N ILE A 13 5.29 -15.51 -23.08
CA ILE A 13 4.73 -16.87 -23.07
C ILE A 13 4.46 -17.35 -24.51
N PRO A 14 4.67 -18.62 -24.82
CA PRO A 14 4.27 -19.23 -26.09
C PRO A 14 2.77 -19.51 -26.07
N ILE A 15 2.08 -19.13 -27.15
CA ILE A 15 0.66 -19.43 -27.36
C ILE A 15 0.54 -20.31 -28.60
N LEU A 16 -0.01 -21.52 -28.45
CA LEU A 16 -0.25 -22.48 -29.53
C LEU A 16 -1.59 -22.22 -30.24
N LYS A 17 -1.78 -21.00 -30.73
CA LYS A 17 -2.99 -20.55 -31.40
C LYS A 17 -2.65 -19.48 -32.42
N THR A 18 -3.42 -19.40 -33.51
CA THR A 18 -3.35 -18.33 -34.52
C THR A 18 -4.74 -17.77 -34.77
N GLY A 19 -4.80 -16.57 -35.38
CA GLY A 19 -6.04 -15.87 -35.73
C GLY A 19 -6.54 -14.92 -34.63
N ALA A 20 -7.77 -14.48 -34.78
CA ALA A 20 -8.36 -13.47 -33.92
C ALA A 20 -8.48 -13.93 -32.46
N VAL A 21 -8.09 -13.07 -31.53
CA VAL A 21 -8.13 -13.29 -30.09
C VAL A 21 -8.60 -12.04 -29.35
N ASN A 22 -9.31 -12.25 -28.25
CA ASN A 22 -9.56 -11.21 -27.26
C ASN A 22 -8.69 -11.49 -26.04
N VAL A 23 -7.77 -10.58 -25.71
CA VAL A 23 -6.86 -10.70 -24.59
C VAL A 23 -7.33 -9.85 -23.44
N LYS A 24 -7.47 -10.46 -22.25
CA LYS A 24 -7.86 -9.80 -21.02
C LYS A 24 -6.74 -9.89 -20.00
N VAL A 25 -6.28 -8.75 -19.48
CA VAL A 25 -5.26 -8.66 -18.45
C VAL A 25 -5.89 -8.12 -17.17
N TYR A 26 -5.78 -8.88 -16.10
CA TYR A 26 -6.32 -8.53 -14.80
C TYR A 26 -5.18 -8.13 -13.86
N PRO A 27 -5.23 -6.95 -13.22
CA PRO A 27 -4.27 -6.56 -12.21
C PRO A 27 -4.32 -7.51 -11.00
N VAL A 28 -3.15 -8.03 -10.63
CA VAL A 28 -2.96 -8.91 -9.48
C VAL A 28 -1.89 -8.29 -8.58
N VAL A 29 -2.13 -8.28 -7.28
CA VAL A 29 -1.18 -7.78 -6.28
C VAL A 29 -0.73 -8.91 -5.35
N ILE A 30 0.44 -8.72 -4.74
CA ILE A 30 0.89 -9.54 -3.61
C ILE A 30 0.21 -8.98 -2.37
N ASN A 31 -0.73 -9.75 -1.81
CA ASN A 31 -1.53 -9.32 -0.68
C ASN A 31 -0.71 -9.37 0.62
N ASN A 32 -0.74 -8.29 1.42
CA ASN A 32 -0.06 -8.16 2.71
C ASN A 32 1.46 -8.43 2.66
N GLY A 33 2.09 -8.24 1.49
CA GLY A 33 3.52 -8.50 1.30
C GLY A 33 3.92 -9.98 1.26
N ILE A 34 2.98 -10.92 1.30
CA ILE A 34 3.23 -12.35 1.31
C ILE A 34 3.23 -12.89 -0.12
N SER A 35 4.37 -13.28 -0.67
CA SER A 35 4.55 -13.67 -2.08
C SER A 35 3.64 -14.81 -2.54
N ALA A 36 3.19 -15.69 -1.63
CA ALA A 36 2.25 -16.77 -1.92
C ALA A 36 0.79 -16.31 -2.06
N THR A 37 0.45 -15.07 -1.68
CA THR A 37 -0.92 -14.57 -1.65
C THR A 37 -1.21 -13.61 -2.80
N LYS A 38 -1.01 -14.06 -4.04
CA LYS A 38 -1.40 -13.30 -5.23
C LYS A 38 -2.92 -13.23 -5.33
N LYS A 39 -3.47 -12.01 -5.39
CA LYS A 39 -4.92 -11.76 -5.40
C LYS A 39 -5.28 -10.74 -6.48
N LEU A 40 -6.42 -10.95 -7.15
CA LEU A 40 -6.98 -9.94 -8.04
C LEU A 40 -7.21 -8.64 -7.25
N TYR A 41 -6.69 -7.54 -7.78
CA TYR A 41 -6.84 -6.25 -7.12
C TYR A 41 -8.21 -5.65 -7.44
N PRO A 42 -9.10 -5.48 -6.45
CA PRO A 42 -10.49 -5.19 -6.72
C PRO A 42 -10.75 -3.77 -7.23
N PHE A 43 -9.80 -2.84 -7.05
CA PHE A 43 -9.96 -1.41 -7.35
C PHE A 43 -9.59 -1.02 -8.78
N LEU A 44 -8.85 -1.86 -9.51
CA LEU A 44 -8.41 -1.54 -10.86
C LEU A 44 -9.29 -2.19 -11.93
N ASN A 45 -9.45 -1.48 -13.04
CA ASN A 45 -10.09 -2.01 -14.23
C ASN A 45 -9.19 -3.06 -14.90
N ARG A 46 -9.79 -4.09 -15.49
CA ARG A 46 -9.05 -4.96 -16.40
C ARG A 46 -8.69 -4.21 -17.67
N TYR A 47 -7.57 -4.57 -18.25
CA TYR A 47 -7.23 -4.19 -19.61
C TYR A 47 -7.77 -5.24 -20.57
N GLU A 48 -8.34 -4.83 -21.72
CA GLU A 48 -8.89 -5.72 -22.71
C GLU A 48 -8.58 -5.21 -24.12
N ILE A 49 -8.15 -6.10 -25.00
CA ILE A 49 -7.81 -5.78 -26.39
C ILE A 49 -8.18 -6.93 -27.32
N ASP A 50 -8.80 -6.60 -28.45
CA ASP A 50 -8.95 -7.50 -29.59
C ASP A 50 -7.71 -7.40 -30.47
N SER A 51 -7.14 -8.56 -30.84
CA SER A 51 -5.92 -8.65 -31.65
C SER A 51 -5.90 -9.91 -32.49
N GLU A 52 -4.80 -10.12 -33.22
CA GLU A 52 -4.57 -11.31 -34.03
C GLU A 52 -3.23 -11.95 -33.68
N LEU A 53 -3.22 -13.25 -33.48
CA LEU A 53 -2.00 -14.05 -33.30
C LEU A 53 -1.54 -14.58 -34.65
N ILE A 54 -0.32 -14.19 -35.06
CA ILE A 54 0.32 -14.59 -36.30
C ILE A 54 1.41 -15.63 -35.98
N GLN A 55 1.48 -16.68 -36.76
CA GLN A 55 2.46 -17.75 -36.55
C GLN A 55 3.91 -17.20 -36.61
N ASN A 56 4.71 -17.54 -35.58
CA ASN A 56 6.11 -17.11 -35.42
C ASN A 56 6.31 -15.59 -35.24
N GLU A 57 5.26 -14.84 -34.88
CA GLU A 57 5.36 -13.42 -34.53
C GLU A 57 5.06 -13.20 -33.04
N ASP A 58 5.60 -12.13 -32.48
CA ASP A 58 5.30 -11.67 -31.12
C ASP A 58 4.17 -10.67 -31.14
N LEU A 59 3.13 -10.91 -30.33
CA LEU A 59 2.15 -9.90 -29.98
C LEU A 59 2.63 -9.20 -28.70
N VAL A 60 3.01 -7.92 -28.83
CA VAL A 60 3.43 -7.09 -27.69
C VAL A 60 2.23 -6.34 -27.15
N ILE A 61 1.94 -6.49 -25.84
CA ILE A 61 0.86 -5.83 -25.15
C ILE A 61 1.45 -5.01 -23.99
N ASN A 62 1.11 -3.73 -23.94
CA ASN A 62 1.45 -2.82 -22.84
C ASN A 62 0.15 -2.43 -22.13
N PRO A 63 -0.32 -3.22 -21.15
CA PRO A 63 -1.59 -2.97 -20.52
C PRO A 63 -1.53 -1.73 -19.64
N VAL A 64 -2.49 -0.83 -19.81
CA VAL A 64 -2.71 0.34 -18.96
C VAL A 64 -4.03 0.13 -18.23
N THR A 65 -4.03 0.38 -16.93
CA THR A 65 -5.24 0.28 -16.12
C THR A 65 -5.50 1.56 -15.34
N SER A 66 -6.71 1.71 -14.84
CA SER A 66 -7.15 2.84 -14.03
C SER A 66 -7.99 2.34 -12.86
N TYR A 67 -8.07 3.14 -11.81
CA TYR A 67 -9.01 2.85 -10.73
C TYR A 67 -10.45 2.89 -11.23
N LYS A 68 -11.28 2.04 -10.66
CA LYS A 68 -12.72 2.01 -10.93
C LYS A 68 -13.37 3.30 -10.43
N SER A 69 -14.32 3.83 -11.18
CA SER A 69 -14.93 5.15 -10.91
C SER A 69 -15.73 5.23 -9.60
N PHE A 70 -16.08 4.11 -8.99
CA PHE A 70 -16.82 4.04 -7.72
C PHE A 70 -15.91 3.82 -6.51
N THR A 71 -14.58 3.82 -6.69
CA THR A 71 -13.61 3.71 -5.59
C THR A 71 -13.57 5.00 -4.80
N ASN A 72 -13.74 4.89 -3.48
CA ASN A 72 -13.49 5.99 -2.55
C ASN A 72 -12.01 5.96 -2.16
N PHE A 73 -11.46 7.14 -1.87
CA PHE A 73 -10.05 7.33 -1.52
C PHE A 73 -9.91 8.25 -0.32
N TRP A 74 -9.01 7.91 0.57
CA TRP A 74 -8.25 8.83 1.38
C TRP A 74 -6.79 8.76 0.91
N VAL A 75 -6.12 9.90 0.75
CA VAL A 75 -4.76 9.96 0.17
C VAL A 75 -3.91 10.94 0.97
N GLU A 76 -2.68 10.52 1.30
CA GLU A 76 -1.59 11.39 1.73
C GLU A 76 -0.40 11.18 0.81
N ASP A 77 -0.06 12.19 0.03
CA ASP A 77 1.04 12.19 -0.94
C ASP A 77 2.18 13.16 -0.57
N PHE A 78 2.06 13.81 0.60
CA PHE A 78 3.04 14.74 1.16
C PHE A 78 3.39 15.97 0.30
N GLU A 79 2.61 16.26 -0.74
CA GLU A 79 2.84 17.43 -1.60
C GLU A 79 2.21 18.71 -1.03
N ASP A 80 1.33 18.60 -0.06
CA ASP A 80 0.73 19.72 0.65
C ASP A 80 1.51 20.09 1.92
N ILE A 81 1.45 21.38 2.33
CA ILE A 81 2.14 21.88 3.53
C ILE A 81 1.57 21.22 4.81
N ASN A 82 0.29 20.90 4.81
CA ASN A 82 -0.39 20.23 5.91
C ASN A 82 -0.58 18.76 5.54
N ASN A 83 0.23 17.88 6.12
CA ASN A 83 0.02 16.45 5.98
C ASN A 83 -1.20 16.00 6.80
N SER A 84 -1.86 14.93 6.34
CA SER A 84 -3.04 14.34 6.97
C SER A 84 -2.69 13.22 7.96
N ILE A 85 -1.46 13.22 8.49
CA ILE A 85 -0.97 12.29 9.51
C ILE A 85 -0.49 13.07 10.72
N GLU A 86 -1.06 12.79 11.88
CA GLU A 86 -0.73 13.44 13.15
C GLU A 86 0.06 12.49 14.05
N ASN A 87 1.15 12.99 14.63
CA ASN A 87 1.91 12.24 15.63
C ASN A 87 1.10 12.12 16.93
N ASP A 88 1.01 10.92 17.47
CA ASP A 88 0.41 10.68 18.78
C ASP A 88 1.23 11.38 19.88
N PRO A 89 0.61 11.91 20.94
CA PRO A 89 1.34 12.53 22.06
C PRO A 89 2.35 11.62 22.76
N THR A 90 2.26 10.32 22.61
CA THR A 90 3.21 9.33 23.14
C THR A 90 4.43 9.11 22.23
N SER A 91 4.41 9.67 21.02
CA SER A 91 5.50 9.58 20.06
C SER A 91 6.70 10.40 20.53
N LEU A 92 7.90 9.83 20.49
CA LEU A 92 9.16 10.54 20.76
C LEU A 92 9.74 11.10 19.46
N ALA A 93 9.79 10.29 18.41
CA ALA A 93 10.14 10.73 17.06
C ALA A 93 8.94 11.41 16.36
N MET A 94 9.23 12.24 15.38
CA MET A 94 8.19 13.03 14.68
C MET A 94 8.29 12.83 13.17
N LEU A 95 7.14 12.66 12.52
CA LEU A 95 7.02 12.71 11.08
C LEU A 95 7.31 14.13 10.58
N GLN A 96 8.19 14.24 9.61
CA GLN A 96 8.58 15.49 8.97
C GLN A 96 8.44 15.38 7.46
N LEU A 97 8.07 16.48 6.83
CA LEU A 97 8.11 16.59 5.37
C LEU A 97 9.57 16.71 4.91
N SER A 98 9.97 15.93 3.93
CA SER A 98 11.35 15.92 3.43
C SER A 98 11.42 15.82 1.91
N ASN A 99 12.43 16.46 1.33
CA ASN A 99 12.85 16.30 -0.07
C ASN A 99 14.37 16.09 -0.17
N GLU A 100 15.03 15.74 0.94
CA GLU A 100 16.48 15.68 1.06
C GLU A 100 17.04 14.36 0.52
N ASN A 101 18.08 14.43 -0.33
CA ASN A 101 18.98 13.35 -0.74
C ASN A 101 18.31 12.04 -1.25
N LEU A 102 17.02 11.94 -1.24
CA LEU A 102 16.22 10.84 -1.73
C LEU A 102 15.14 11.40 -2.64
N THR A 103 15.05 10.87 -3.84
CA THR A 103 13.93 11.20 -4.72
C THR A 103 12.67 10.64 -4.08
N ALA A 104 11.65 11.47 -3.85
CA ALA A 104 10.32 11.02 -3.49
C ALA A 104 9.88 9.92 -4.47
N PHE A 105 9.06 8.98 -4.02
CA PHE A 105 8.57 7.94 -4.93
C PHE A 105 7.74 8.57 -6.06
N ASN A 106 6.94 9.58 -5.70
CA ASN A 106 6.18 10.40 -6.64
C ASN A 106 6.22 11.86 -6.17
N GLY A 107 6.20 12.83 -7.09
CA GLY A 107 6.23 14.25 -6.74
C GLY A 107 7.60 14.74 -6.26
N ASN A 108 7.61 15.60 -5.22
CA ASN A 108 8.80 16.29 -4.72
C ASN A 108 9.10 15.97 -3.25
N PHE A 109 8.10 15.58 -2.48
CA PHE A 109 8.19 15.40 -1.03
C PHE A 109 7.75 14.00 -0.62
N TYR A 110 8.16 13.62 0.58
CA TYR A 110 7.78 12.38 1.25
C TYR A 110 7.78 12.59 2.77
N GLY A 111 7.06 11.76 3.49
CA GLY A 111 7.09 11.73 4.96
C GLY A 111 8.33 11.00 5.46
N LYS A 112 9.09 11.63 6.36
CA LYS A 112 10.33 11.10 6.94
C LYS A 112 10.25 11.03 8.47
N VAL A 113 10.64 9.90 9.04
CA VAL A 113 10.85 9.71 10.47
C VAL A 113 12.24 9.13 10.69
N ILE A 114 12.96 9.66 11.67
CA ILE A 114 14.22 9.11 12.15
C ILE A 114 14.02 8.65 13.59
N LEU A 115 14.24 7.37 13.84
CA LEU A 115 14.37 6.80 15.17
C LEU A 115 15.85 6.81 15.57
N ASN A 116 16.13 7.05 16.83
CA ASN A 116 17.47 7.03 17.40
C ASN A 116 17.43 6.63 18.89
N GLU A 117 18.55 6.57 19.57
CA GLU A 117 18.63 6.16 20.98
C GLU A 117 17.88 7.09 21.95
N VAL A 118 17.47 8.30 21.53
CA VAL A 118 16.66 9.25 22.31
C VAL A 118 15.19 9.19 21.86
N ASP A 119 14.97 9.31 20.56
CA ASP A 119 13.66 9.30 19.92
C ASP A 119 13.33 7.87 19.42
N THR A 120 13.12 6.96 20.37
CA THR A 120 13.04 5.51 20.12
C THR A 120 11.70 5.03 19.59
N THR A 121 10.68 5.88 19.59
CA THR A 121 9.30 5.47 19.28
C THR A 121 8.60 6.49 18.40
N TRP A 122 8.00 6.01 17.32
CA TRP A 122 7.06 6.79 16.51
C TRP A 122 5.69 6.13 16.51
N VAL A 123 4.67 6.92 16.85
CA VAL A 123 3.25 6.55 16.78
C VAL A 123 2.51 7.68 16.07
N ALA A 124 1.71 7.35 15.07
CA ALA A 124 0.93 8.33 14.33
C ALA A 124 -0.37 7.74 13.80
N ASN A 125 -1.33 8.62 13.55
CA ASN A 125 -2.64 8.29 13.00
C ASN A 125 -3.01 9.27 11.90
N THR A 126 -3.93 8.88 11.01
CA THR A 126 -4.57 9.84 10.10
C THR A 126 -5.39 10.85 10.89
N THR A 127 -5.49 12.08 10.41
CA THR A 127 -6.33 13.13 11.03
C THR A 127 -7.82 12.90 10.77
N ASP A 128 -8.13 12.34 9.59
CA ASP A 128 -9.50 12.08 9.16
C ASP A 128 -9.99 10.72 9.64
N GLN A 129 -11.16 10.71 10.26
CA GLN A 129 -11.88 9.48 10.59
C GLN A 129 -12.60 8.96 9.35
N LEU A 130 -12.24 7.75 8.93
CA LEU A 130 -12.78 7.11 7.74
C LEU A 130 -14.08 6.37 8.08
N GLU A 131 -15.12 6.61 7.29
CA GLU A 131 -16.39 5.88 7.38
C GLU A 131 -16.42 4.79 6.31
N ILE A 132 -15.99 3.59 6.69
CA ILE A 132 -15.90 2.45 5.77
C ILE A 132 -16.99 1.44 6.15
N PRO A 133 -17.92 1.13 5.24
CA PRO A 133 -18.97 0.15 5.52
C PRO A 133 -18.40 -1.26 5.74
N LYS A 134 -19.00 -2.02 6.65
CA LYS A 134 -18.64 -3.44 6.85
C LYS A 134 -18.81 -4.24 5.56
N ASN A 135 -17.95 -5.22 5.37
CA ASN A 135 -17.87 -6.08 4.18
C ASN A 135 -17.47 -5.37 2.87
N SER A 136 -17.12 -4.08 2.94
CA SER A 136 -16.52 -3.38 1.80
C SER A 136 -15.18 -4.02 1.41
N GLU A 137 -14.87 -4.03 0.11
CA GLU A 137 -13.47 -4.17 -0.30
C GLU A 137 -12.73 -2.95 0.25
N CYS A 138 -11.65 -3.18 0.97
CA CYS A 138 -10.81 -2.12 1.54
C CYS A 138 -9.35 -2.52 1.56
N TYR A 139 -8.49 -1.60 1.12
CA TYR A 139 -7.04 -1.79 1.08
C TYR A 139 -6.32 -0.52 1.54
N LEU A 140 -5.16 -0.73 2.17
CA LEU A 140 -4.13 0.29 2.34
C LEU A 140 -3.04 0.05 1.28
N GLU A 141 -2.70 1.07 0.52
CA GLU A 141 -1.52 1.12 -0.35
C GLU A 141 -0.49 2.06 0.27
N ILE A 142 0.77 1.66 0.29
CA ILE A 142 1.89 2.50 0.78
C ILE A 142 3.09 2.29 -0.13
N ASP A 143 3.71 3.38 -0.57
CA ASP A 143 5.09 3.38 -1.05
C ASP A 143 6.00 3.68 0.14
N TYR A 144 6.97 2.79 0.41
CA TYR A 144 7.79 2.87 1.61
C TYR A 144 9.28 2.57 1.34
N TYR A 145 10.14 3.24 2.11
CA TYR A 145 11.58 3.07 2.13
C TYR A 145 12.02 3.07 3.59
N VAL A 146 12.21 1.90 4.18
CA VAL A 146 12.42 1.75 5.62
C VAL A 146 13.62 0.87 5.93
N THR A 147 14.43 1.26 6.90
CA THR A 147 15.52 0.44 7.46
C THR A 147 15.18 -0.11 8.84
N ASN A 148 14.04 0.28 9.40
CA ASN A 148 13.51 -0.16 10.69
C ASN A 148 12.13 -0.77 10.48
N ASP A 149 11.71 -1.65 11.37
CA ASP A 149 10.38 -2.24 11.33
C ASP A 149 9.29 -1.18 11.50
N LEU A 150 8.26 -1.27 10.66
CA LEU A 150 7.07 -0.42 10.72
C LEU A 150 5.81 -1.28 10.83
N TYR A 151 5.00 -1.00 11.81
CA TYR A 151 3.70 -1.65 12.00
C TYR A 151 2.59 -0.74 11.51
N THR A 152 1.67 -1.29 10.73
CA THR A 152 0.44 -0.63 10.29
C THR A 152 -0.76 -1.24 10.99
N GLY A 153 -1.85 -0.47 11.12
CA GLY A 153 -3.07 -0.95 11.73
C GLY A 153 -4.22 0.02 11.57
N LEU A 154 -5.32 -0.28 12.26
CA LEU A 154 -6.48 0.60 12.35
C LEU A 154 -6.80 0.90 13.82
N LEU A 155 -6.94 2.16 14.17
CA LEU A 155 -7.59 2.57 15.40
C LEU A 155 -9.10 2.61 15.16
N PHE A 156 -9.82 1.75 15.85
CA PHE A 156 -11.28 1.76 15.86
C PHE A 156 -11.76 2.83 16.83
N VAL A 157 -12.52 3.77 16.32
CA VAL A 157 -13.19 4.81 17.13
C VAL A 157 -14.68 4.46 17.18
N SER A 158 -15.14 3.93 18.30
CA SER A 158 -16.50 3.43 18.45
C SER A 158 -17.18 3.96 19.70
N PRO A 159 -18.52 3.91 19.77
CA PRO A 159 -19.25 4.29 21.00
C PRO A 159 -18.88 3.49 22.24
N SER A 160 -18.30 2.30 22.08
CA SER A 160 -17.83 1.43 23.17
C SER A 160 -16.40 1.72 23.62
N GLY A 161 -15.70 2.62 22.94
CA GLY A 161 -14.31 3.00 23.21
C GLY A 161 -13.41 2.81 21.99
N ASN A 162 -12.17 3.25 22.15
CA ASN A 162 -11.15 3.14 21.11
C ASN A 162 -10.34 1.85 21.27
N GLU A 163 -10.02 1.21 20.16
CA GLU A 163 -9.23 -0.03 20.12
C GLU A 163 -8.22 0.03 18.97
N ASN A 164 -6.94 -0.14 19.28
CA ASN A 164 -5.88 -0.18 18.27
C ASN A 164 -5.64 -1.63 17.81
N ASN A 165 -5.74 -1.84 16.50
CA ASN A 165 -5.62 -3.14 15.86
C ASN A 165 -4.47 -3.13 14.85
N VAL A 166 -3.30 -3.61 15.28
CA VAL A 166 -2.14 -3.81 14.40
C VAL A 166 -2.43 -4.98 13.46
N ASN A 167 -2.15 -4.82 12.17
CA ASN A 167 -2.45 -5.86 11.18
C ASN A 167 -1.23 -6.36 10.40
N VAL A 168 -0.32 -5.48 9.97
CA VAL A 168 0.85 -5.87 9.17
C VAL A 168 2.12 -5.19 9.69
N ARG A 169 3.20 -5.97 9.74
CA ARG A 169 4.57 -5.49 9.94
C ARG A 169 5.27 -5.41 8.60
N LEU A 170 5.81 -4.25 8.29
CA LEU A 170 6.78 -4.04 7.21
C LEU A 170 8.18 -4.18 7.80
N ASN A 171 8.91 -5.19 7.36
CA ASN A 171 10.26 -5.41 7.87
C ASN A 171 11.22 -4.35 7.34
N GLY A 172 12.11 -3.88 8.20
CA GLY A 172 13.25 -3.04 7.83
C GLY A 172 14.09 -3.70 6.74
N GLN A 173 14.67 -2.91 5.86
CA GLN A 173 15.58 -3.33 4.82
C GLN A 173 17.01 -3.03 5.27
N GLU A 174 17.98 -3.82 4.80
CA GLU A 174 19.41 -3.56 5.04
C GLU A 174 19.78 -2.16 4.53
N PRO A 175 20.42 -1.31 5.35
CA PRO A 175 20.68 0.10 5.00
C PRO A 175 21.44 0.29 3.67
N GLU A 176 22.35 -0.63 3.31
CA GLU A 176 23.14 -0.54 2.07
C GLU A 176 22.34 -0.88 0.81
N ASN A 177 21.19 -1.53 0.96
CA ASN A 177 20.38 -2.05 -0.14
C ASN A 177 18.92 -1.56 -0.09
N VAL A 178 18.61 -0.58 0.76
CA VAL A 178 17.26 -0.09 0.91
C VAL A 178 16.77 0.59 -0.38
N VAL A 179 15.55 0.25 -0.78
CA VAL A 179 14.89 0.77 -1.98
C VAL A 179 13.42 1.06 -1.68
N TRP A 180 12.83 1.94 -2.46
CA TRP A 180 11.39 2.12 -2.43
C TRP A 180 10.67 0.83 -2.84
N LYS A 181 9.68 0.46 -2.04
CA LYS A 181 8.78 -0.68 -2.28
C LYS A 181 7.34 -0.21 -2.14
N LYS A 182 6.43 -0.92 -2.83
CA LYS A 182 4.99 -0.73 -2.67
C LYS A 182 4.38 -1.97 -2.02
N ILE A 183 3.47 -1.75 -1.07
CA ILE A 183 2.68 -2.81 -0.45
C ILE A 183 1.18 -2.54 -0.61
N TYR A 184 0.42 -3.62 -0.69
CA TYR A 184 -1.04 -3.66 -0.72
C TYR A 184 -1.52 -4.47 0.47
N ILE A 185 -2.17 -3.82 1.43
CA ILE A 185 -2.63 -4.44 2.67
C ILE A 185 -4.15 -4.51 2.68
N GLU A 186 -4.69 -5.73 2.75
CA GLU A 186 -6.13 -5.93 2.81
C GLU A 186 -6.66 -5.63 4.22
N LEU A 187 -7.65 -4.74 4.30
CA LEU A 187 -8.27 -4.30 5.55
C LEU A 187 -9.70 -4.85 5.75
N LYS A 188 -10.27 -5.53 4.74
CA LYS A 188 -11.65 -6.00 4.71
C LYS A 188 -12.05 -6.81 5.96
N GLU A 189 -11.26 -7.81 6.32
CA GLU A 189 -11.54 -8.68 7.46
C GLU A 189 -11.54 -7.89 8.77
N LEU A 190 -10.54 -7.01 8.95
CA LEU A 190 -10.40 -6.19 10.13
C LEU A 190 -11.60 -5.23 10.29
N ILE A 191 -11.99 -4.54 9.22
CA ILE A 191 -13.15 -3.64 9.21
C ILE A 191 -14.45 -4.41 9.47
N SER A 192 -14.62 -5.59 8.88
CA SER A 192 -15.82 -6.40 9.03
C SER A 192 -15.99 -6.93 10.46
N ALA A 193 -14.89 -7.16 11.17
CA ALA A 193 -14.89 -7.61 12.57
C ALA A 193 -15.14 -6.48 13.59
N SER A 194 -15.04 -5.20 13.19
CA SER A 194 -15.17 -4.07 14.09
C SER A 194 -16.58 -3.99 14.75
N PRO A 195 -16.75 -3.30 15.89
CA PRO A 195 -18.06 -2.96 16.43
C PRO A 195 -18.94 -2.19 15.43
N ASN A 196 -20.24 -2.09 15.70
CA ASN A 196 -21.14 -1.27 14.89
C ASN A 196 -20.88 0.23 15.13
N ASN A 197 -21.07 1.04 14.11
CA ASN A 197 -20.83 2.49 14.15
C ASN A 197 -19.39 2.86 14.50
N THR A 198 -18.43 2.07 14.03
CA THR A 198 -17.00 2.34 14.16
C THR A 198 -16.55 3.23 12.98
N GLN A 199 -15.80 4.27 13.30
CA GLN A 199 -14.96 5.00 12.35
C GLN A 199 -13.51 4.55 12.51
N PHE A 200 -12.69 4.74 11.51
CA PHE A 200 -11.34 4.19 11.46
C PHE A 200 -10.30 5.30 11.24
N LEU A 201 -9.21 5.23 11.99
CA LEU A 201 -7.98 5.96 11.67
C LEU A 201 -6.92 4.95 11.23
N GLN A 202 -6.23 5.21 10.12
CA GLN A 202 -5.06 4.43 9.74
C GLN A 202 -3.93 4.76 10.72
N THR A 203 -3.30 3.73 11.30
CA THR A 203 -2.24 3.90 12.30
C THR A 203 -0.90 3.41 11.80
N PHE A 204 0.15 4.04 12.30
CA PHE A 204 1.54 3.69 12.09
C PHE A 204 2.26 3.65 13.42
N THR A 205 3.06 2.62 13.65
CA THR A 205 3.86 2.48 14.88
C THR A 205 5.21 1.90 14.54
N ALA A 206 6.26 2.50 15.06
CA ALA A 206 7.61 1.97 14.96
C ALA A 206 8.35 2.14 16.28
N PHE A 207 9.20 1.17 16.58
CA PHE A 207 10.14 1.21 17.72
C PHE A 207 11.54 1.00 17.14
N LEU A 208 12.54 1.70 17.66
CA LEU A 208 13.92 1.45 17.25
C LEU A 208 14.24 -0.04 17.45
N ASP A 209 14.70 -0.69 16.38
CA ASP A 209 15.00 -2.11 16.40
C ASP A 209 16.12 -2.43 17.39
N GLU A 210 16.05 -3.58 18.04
CA GLU A 210 17.02 -3.99 19.08
C GLU A 210 18.44 -4.07 18.52
N GLY A 211 19.35 -3.33 19.15
CA GLY A 211 20.75 -3.29 18.76
C GLY A 211 21.10 -2.23 17.72
N GLU A 212 20.10 -1.54 17.16
CA GLU A 212 20.30 -0.44 16.22
C GLU A 212 20.44 0.89 16.96
N THR A 213 21.22 1.81 16.40
CA THR A 213 21.40 3.17 16.92
C THR A 213 20.59 4.20 16.15
N GLU A 214 20.13 3.85 14.96
CA GLU A 214 19.28 4.66 14.08
C GLU A 214 18.35 3.78 13.25
N GLY A 215 17.13 4.24 13.03
CA GLY A 215 16.15 3.64 12.15
C GLY A 215 15.49 4.70 11.26
N LEU A 216 15.38 4.43 9.98
CA LEU A 216 14.79 5.34 9.00
C LEU A 216 13.44 4.80 8.50
N ILE A 217 12.44 5.67 8.47
CA ILE A 217 11.13 5.39 7.89
C ILE A 217 10.78 6.52 6.94
N ASN A 218 10.72 6.22 5.66
CA ASN A 218 10.20 7.13 4.65
C ASN A 218 8.94 6.52 4.02
N LEU A 219 7.91 7.35 3.91
CA LEU A 219 6.59 6.97 3.39
C LEU A 219 6.16 7.94 2.30
N ASP A 220 5.46 7.41 1.30
CA ASP A 220 4.91 8.21 0.22
C ASP A 220 3.63 7.55 -0.33
N ASN A 221 2.77 8.33 -0.98
CA ASN A 221 1.54 7.84 -1.63
C ASN A 221 0.72 6.86 -0.78
N ILE A 222 0.47 7.23 0.45
CA ILE A 222 -0.37 6.44 1.35
C ILE A 222 -1.82 6.61 0.90
N LYS A 223 -2.51 5.50 0.63
CA LYS A 223 -3.91 5.51 0.20
C LYS A 223 -4.71 4.48 0.97
N VAL A 224 -5.85 4.88 1.48
CA VAL A 224 -6.89 3.94 1.90
C VAL A 224 -7.99 3.96 0.85
N LEU A 225 -8.31 2.80 0.30
CA LEU A 225 -9.28 2.63 -0.78
C LEU A 225 -10.41 1.71 -0.33
N TRP A 226 -11.67 2.06 -0.68
CA TRP A 226 -12.82 1.20 -0.37
C TRP A 226 -14.00 1.40 -1.32
N TYR A 227 -14.91 0.41 -1.38
CA TYR A 227 -16.23 0.50 -2.00
C TYR A 227 -17.20 -0.56 -1.46
#